data_c0dd1ce3a05f53bf5412476e9f4367e7
#
_entry.id   c0dd1ce3a05f53bf5412476e9f4367e7
#
_cell.length_a   1.000
_cell.length_b   1.000
_cell.length_c   1.000
_cell.angle_alpha   90.00
_cell.angle_beta   90.00
_cell.angle_gamma   90.00
#
_symmetry.space_group_name_H-M   'P 1'
#
loop_
_entity.id
_entity.type
_entity.pdbx_description
1 polymer ?
#
loop_
_entity_poly.entity_id
_entity_poly.type
_entity_poly.pdbx_seq_one_letter_code
_entity_poly.pdbx_strand_id
1 'polypeptide(L)'
;ALMEEKTAARLATELRAVGYEVTEQVGGHGIVGLLKNGNGPVLYVRADLDALPIAEETGLPYASQVRVKNLAGQEVPVMQGCGHDIHMTIFTGTARMLAAMKDQWAGTVVFIGQPAEEVGAGARAMLTDGLYARFPKPDFVIGVHDSATLPAGTVGTVEGAAWANVDSVDITVRGRGGHGAYPHTTIDPVVLAAKI
;
A
#
# COMPACT_ATOMS: atom_id res chain seq x y z
N ALA A 1 -7.29 -4.51 -0.59
CA ALA A 1 -6.18 -4.89 -1.47
C ALA A 1 -6.68 -5.63 -2.72
N LEU A 2 -5.94 -5.55 -3.83
CA LEU A 2 -6.24 -6.17 -5.14
C LEU A 2 -7.52 -5.67 -5.84
N MET A 3 -8.02 -4.49 -5.46
CA MET A 3 -9.24 -3.87 -5.99
C MET A 3 -9.08 -2.34 -6.15
N GLU A 4 -7.86 -1.88 -6.37
CA GLU A 4 -7.48 -0.47 -6.39
C GLU A 4 -7.72 0.22 -7.75
N GLU A 5 -8.44 -0.41 -8.66
CA GLU A 5 -8.67 0.03 -10.03
C GLU A 5 -9.09 1.50 -10.13
N LYS A 6 -10.11 1.90 -9.35
CA LYS A 6 -10.60 3.28 -9.35
C LYS A 6 -9.60 4.28 -8.78
N THR A 7 -8.89 3.88 -7.72
CA THR A 7 -7.86 4.69 -7.08
C THR A 7 -6.68 4.89 -8.02
N ALA A 8 -6.20 3.82 -8.64
CA ALA A 8 -5.12 3.85 -9.62
C ALA A 8 -5.48 4.77 -10.81
N ALA A 9 -6.68 4.62 -11.39
CA ALA A 9 -7.15 5.45 -12.50
C ALA A 9 -7.23 6.94 -12.11
N ARG A 10 -7.66 7.24 -10.87
CA ARG A 10 -7.70 8.63 -10.38
C ARG A 10 -6.29 9.22 -10.29
N LEU A 11 -5.35 8.53 -9.66
CA LEU A 11 -3.97 9.00 -9.55
C LEU A 11 -3.26 9.10 -10.90
N ALA A 12 -3.51 8.17 -11.81
CA ALA A 12 -3.03 8.24 -13.18
C ALA A 12 -3.50 9.53 -13.88
N THR A 13 -4.75 9.91 -13.67
CA THR A 13 -5.32 11.17 -14.20
C THR A 13 -4.62 12.39 -13.61
N GLU A 14 -4.37 12.41 -12.30
CA GLU A 14 -3.67 13.52 -11.62
C GLU A 14 -2.23 13.67 -12.11
N LEU A 15 -1.51 12.58 -12.32
CA LEU A 15 -0.15 12.61 -12.85
C LEU A 15 -0.11 13.11 -14.30
N ARG A 16 -1.01 12.62 -15.16
CA ARG A 16 -1.11 13.08 -16.56
C ARG A 16 -1.42 14.58 -16.65
N ALA A 17 -2.29 15.08 -15.77
CA ALA A 17 -2.68 16.49 -15.75
C ALA A 17 -1.50 17.44 -15.51
N VAL A 18 -0.40 16.95 -14.89
CA VAL A 18 0.81 17.74 -14.64
C VAL A 18 2.01 17.29 -15.48
N GLY A 19 1.76 16.53 -16.54
CA GLY A 19 2.73 16.26 -17.59
C GLY A 19 3.62 15.02 -17.37
N TYR A 20 3.23 14.10 -16.48
CA TYR A 20 3.90 12.80 -16.39
C TYR A 20 3.44 11.85 -17.51
N GLU A 21 4.38 11.08 -18.03
CA GLU A 21 4.08 9.90 -18.85
C GLU A 21 3.64 8.78 -17.90
N VAL A 22 2.39 8.30 -18.05
CA VAL A 22 1.80 7.35 -17.09
C VAL A 22 1.51 6.01 -17.76
N THR A 23 2.08 4.96 -17.18
CA THR A 23 1.77 3.56 -17.47
C THR A 23 0.91 2.99 -16.35
N GLU A 24 -0.24 2.45 -16.72
CA GLU A 24 -1.17 1.77 -15.81
C GLU A 24 -1.01 0.25 -15.91
N GLN A 25 -1.63 -0.47 -14.98
CA GLN A 25 -1.67 -1.94 -14.92
C GLN A 25 -0.27 -2.58 -14.79
N VAL A 26 0.63 -1.94 -14.06
CA VAL A 26 1.94 -2.50 -13.74
C VAL A 26 1.81 -3.40 -12.53
N GLY A 27 1.89 -4.71 -12.73
CA GLY A 27 1.69 -5.70 -11.67
C GLY A 27 0.25 -5.71 -11.11
N GLY A 28 -0.75 -5.61 -11.98
CA GLY A 28 -2.17 -5.50 -11.64
C GLY A 28 -2.64 -4.05 -11.68
N HIS A 29 -3.09 -3.48 -10.56
CA HIS A 29 -3.58 -2.10 -10.50
C HIS A 29 -2.49 -1.05 -10.24
N GLY A 30 -1.20 -1.44 -10.29
CA GLY A 30 -0.10 -0.50 -10.10
C GLY A 30 0.00 0.52 -11.23
N ILE A 31 0.47 1.71 -10.88
CA ILE A 31 0.75 2.78 -11.83
C ILE A 31 2.19 3.26 -11.71
N VAL A 32 2.77 3.69 -12.84
CA VAL A 32 4.08 4.32 -12.90
C VAL A 32 3.97 5.61 -13.70
N GLY A 33 4.27 6.73 -13.06
CA GLY A 33 4.34 8.03 -13.69
C GLY A 33 5.79 8.50 -13.82
N LEU A 34 6.25 8.83 -15.00
CA LEU A 34 7.61 9.23 -15.27
C LEU A 34 7.68 10.67 -15.77
N LEU A 35 8.59 11.46 -15.19
CA LEU A 35 8.90 12.82 -15.61
C LEU A 35 10.43 12.98 -15.74
N LYS A 36 10.90 13.25 -16.95
CA LYS A 36 12.30 13.55 -17.24
C LYS A 36 12.53 15.06 -17.26
N ASN A 37 13.61 15.50 -16.63
CA ASN A 37 14.01 16.90 -16.58
C ASN A 37 15.54 17.05 -16.65
N GLY A 38 16.11 16.78 -17.83
CA GLY A 38 17.56 16.82 -18.05
C GLY A 38 18.31 15.60 -17.50
N ASN A 39 19.63 15.73 -17.44
CA ASN A 39 20.52 14.70 -16.91
C ASN A 39 20.62 14.81 -15.39
N GLY A 40 20.61 13.69 -14.70
CA GLY A 40 20.72 13.64 -13.25
C GLY A 40 20.26 12.30 -12.68
N PRO A 41 20.13 12.19 -11.38
CA PRO A 41 19.73 10.95 -10.72
C PRO A 41 18.29 10.55 -11.04
N VAL A 42 17.99 9.29 -10.81
CA VAL A 42 16.65 8.72 -10.88
C VAL A 42 16.10 8.59 -9.46
N LEU A 43 15.06 9.34 -9.16
CA LEU A 43 14.35 9.32 -7.88
C LEU A 43 13.01 8.61 -8.04
N TYR A 44 12.76 7.60 -7.21
CA TYR A 44 11.45 6.99 -7.06
C TYR A 44 10.71 7.57 -5.86
N VAL A 45 9.44 7.90 -6.08
CA VAL A 45 8.49 8.31 -5.02
C VAL A 45 7.36 7.28 -5.00
N ARG A 46 7.16 6.63 -3.87
CA ARG A 46 6.20 5.53 -3.73
C ARG A 46 5.06 5.91 -2.80
N ALA A 47 3.83 5.56 -3.18
CA ALA A 47 2.66 5.55 -2.31
C ALA A 47 1.87 4.24 -2.48
N ASP A 48 1.18 3.84 -1.41
CA ASP A 48 0.25 2.72 -1.40
C ASP A 48 -1.11 3.16 -1.93
N LEU A 49 -1.87 2.23 -2.54
CA LEU A 49 -3.16 2.52 -3.15
C LEU A 49 -4.33 1.85 -2.43
N ASP A 50 -4.06 0.81 -1.67
CA ASP A 50 -5.09 -0.07 -1.12
C ASP A 50 -5.68 0.43 0.20
N ALA A 51 -6.81 -0.16 0.56
CA ALA A 51 -7.56 0.13 1.77
C ALA A 51 -7.93 -1.18 2.47
N LEU A 52 -8.34 -1.06 3.72
CA LEU A 52 -8.72 -2.17 4.59
C LEU A 52 -10.23 -2.47 4.53
N PRO A 53 -10.65 -3.74 4.68
CA PRO A 53 -12.06 -4.12 4.75
C PRO A 53 -12.64 -3.86 6.14
N ILE A 54 -12.61 -2.61 6.59
CA ILE A 54 -13.03 -2.15 7.93
C ILE A 54 -14.11 -1.10 7.76
N ALA A 55 -15.13 -1.12 8.63
CA ALA A 55 -16.12 -0.04 8.69
C ALA A 55 -15.49 1.18 9.37
N GLU A 56 -15.60 2.33 8.72
CA GLU A 56 -15.10 3.57 9.31
C GLU A 56 -16.11 4.12 10.34
N GLU A 57 -15.69 4.17 11.59
CA GLU A 57 -16.49 4.62 12.75
C GLU A 57 -15.92 5.90 13.38
N THR A 58 -15.25 6.73 12.59
CA THR A 58 -14.63 7.99 13.04
C THR A 58 -15.64 9.06 13.41
N GLY A 59 -16.89 8.96 12.94
CA GLY A 59 -17.92 9.98 13.11
C GLY A 59 -17.68 11.26 12.30
N LEU A 60 -16.70 11.27 11.43
CA LEU A 60 -16.41 12.42 10.57
C LEU A 60 -17.44 12.55 9.44
N PRO A 61 -17.78 13.78 9.01
CA PRO A 61 -18.78 14.00 7.97
C PRO A 61 -18.40 13.43 6.60
N TYR A 62 -17.14 13.09 6.41
CA TYR A 62 -16.57 12.46 5.21
C TYR A 62 -16.13 11.01 5.44
N ALA A 63 -16.52 10.39 6.55
CA ALA A 63 -16.23 8.98 6.80
C ALA A 63 -16.69 8.09 5.64
N SER A 64 -15.88 7.10 5.28
CA SER A 64 -16.17 6.22 4.15
C SER A 64 -17.47 5.44 4.35
N GLN A 65 -18.34 5.52 3.36
CA GLN A 65 -19.56 4.70 3.24
C GLN A 65 -19.43 3.66 2.12
N VAL A 66 -18.23 3.52 1.57
CA VAL A 66 -17.96 2.62 0.44
C VAL A 66 -18.05 1.17 0.88
N ARG A 67 -18.73 0.37 0.09
CA ARG A 67 -18.77 -1.09 0.22
C ARG A 67 -18.40 -1.73 -1.11
N VAL A 68 -17.66 -2.81 -1.04
CA VAL A 68 -17.21 -3.57 -2.21
C VAL A 68 -17.40 -5.07 -1.98
N LYS A 69 -17.47 -5.84 -3.06
CA LYS A 69 -17.36 -7.31 -2.97
C LYS A 69 -15.88 -7.67 -2.99
N ASN A 70 -15.40 -8.35 -1.95
CA ASN A 70 -14.05 -8.89 -1.91
C ASN A 70 -13.87 -10.07 -2.89
N LEU A 71 -12.66 -10.60 -2.99
CA LEU A 71 -12.37 -11.74 -3.89
C LEU A 71 -13.17 -13.00 -3.55
N ALA A 72 -13.67 -13.14 -2.33
CA ALA A 72 -14.56 -14.23 -1.92
C ALA A 72 -16.04 -13.94 -2.24
N GLY A 73 -16.37 -12.81 -2.88
CA GLY A 73 -17.72 -12.38 -3.19
C GLY A 73 -18.53 -11.82 -2.02
N GLN A 74 -17.92 -11.64 -0.86
CA GLN A 74 -18.55 -11.06 0.33
C GLN A 74 -18.55 -9.54 0.24
N GLU A 75 -19.67 -8.91 0.60
CA GLU A 75 -19.73 -7.45 0.70
C GLU A 75 -19.05 -6.99 1.98
N VAL A 76 -18.02 -6.15 1.82
CA VAL A 76 -17.23 -5.60 2.91
C VAL A 76 -17.18 -4.08 2.83
N PRO A 77 -17.12 -3.37 3.97
CA PRO A 77 -16.84 -1.94 4.00
C PRO A 77 -15.40 -1.65 3.59
N VAL A 78 -15.09 -0.39 3.32
CA VAL A 78 -13.74 0.04 2.92
C VAL A 78 -13.35 1.29 3.69
N MET A 79 -12.20 1.25 4.34
CA MET A 79 -11.61 2.37 5.07
C MET A 79 -10.11 2.51 4.75
N GLN A 80 -9.63 3.73 4.66
CA GLN A 80 -8.18 4.05 4.61
C GLN A 80 -7.60 4.02 6.04
N GLY A 81 -7.71 2.87 6.72
CA GLY A 81 -7.34 2.71 8.13
C GLY A 81 -5.83 2.70 8.39
N CYS A 82 -5.01 2.58 7.34
CA CYS A 82 -3.56 2.67 7.40
C CYS A 82 -3.01 4.01 6.85
N GLY A 83 -3.86 4.99 6.57
CA GLY A 83 -3.46 6.32 6.12
C GLY A 83 -2.97 6.42 4.68
N HIS A 84 -3.26 5.42 3.84
CA HIS A 84 -2.81 5.44 2.43
C HIS A 84 -3.45 6.59 1.63
N ASP A 85 -4.57 7.16 2.05
CA ASP A 85 -5.15 8.39 1.50
C ASP A 85 -4.24 9.61 1.73
N ILE A 86 -3.57 9.68 2.89
CA ILE A 86 -2.54 10.68 3.17
C ILE A 86 -1.32 10.45 2.27
N HIS A 87 -0.87 9.20 2.10
CA HIS A 87 0.23 8.86 1.19
C HIS A 87 -0.07 9.29 -0.24
N MET A 88 -1.27 9.00 -0.75
CA MET A 88 -1.71 9.42 -2.08
C MET A 88 -1.83 10.94 -2.22
N THR A 89 -2.21 11.63 -1.16
CA THR A 89 -2.26 13.10 -1.13
C THR A 89 -0.85 13.70 -1.23
N ILE A 90 0.10 13.18 -0.43
CA ILE A 90 1.52 13.58 -0.49
C ILE A 90 2.10 13.29 -1.88
N PHE A 91 1.86 12.10 -2.42
CA PHE A 91 2.26 11.69 -3.76
C PHE A 91 1.79 12.67 -4.83
N THR A 92 0.49 12.99 -4.84
CA THR A 92 -0.10 13.91 -5.82
C THR A 92 0.43 15.34 -5.65
N GLY A 93 0.54 15.82 -4.40
CA GLY A 93 1.08 17.13 -4.08
C GLY A 93 2.53 17.28 -4.52
N THR A 94 3.36 16.28 -4.23
CA THR A 94 4.78 16.23 -4.62
C THR A 94 4.93 16.21 -6.15
N ALA A 95 4.11 15.41 -6.84
CA ALA A 95 4.14 15.37 -8.31
C ALA A 95 3.83 16.73 -8.93
N ARG A 96 2.83 17.43 -8.41
CA ARG A 96 2.47 18.80 -8.86
C ARG A 96 3.59 19.80 -8.59
N MET A 97 4.19 19.75 -7.39
CA MET A 97 5.30 20.64 -7.03
C MET A 97 6.51 20.43 -7.94
N LEU A 98 6.95 19.19 -8.12
CA LEU A 98 8.12 18.88 -8.97
C LEU A 98 7.87 19.26 -10.44
N ALA A 99 6.65 19.08 -10.95
CA ALA A 99 6.29 19.51 -12.29
C ALA A 99 6.30 21.05 -12.45
N ALA A 100 5.93 21.78 -11.41
CA ALA A 100 5.93 23.25 -11.42
C ALA A 100 7.33 23.86 -11.21
N MET A 101 8.24 23.12 -10.59
CA MET A 101 9.58 23.60 -10.17
C MET A 101 10.70 22.99 -11.05
N LYS A 102 10.45 22.71 -12.31
CA LYS A 102 11.44 22.09 -13.23
C LYS A 102 12.74 22.88 -13.41
N ASP A 103 12.70 24.17 -13.16
CA ASP A 103 13.88 25.05 -13.18
C ASP A 103 14.80 24.86 -11.97
N GLN A 104 14.38 24.15 -10.94
CA GLN A 104 15.09 23.99 -9.66
C GLN A 104 15.70 22.59 -9.49
N TRP A 105 15.50 21.67 -10.42
CA TRP A 105 16.05 20.32 -10.33
C TRP A 105 16.35 19.74 -11.70
N ALA A 106 17.22 18.73 -11.75
CA ALA A 106 17.51 17.97 -12.96
C ALA A 106 17.56 16.47 -12.61
N GLY A 107 17.17 15.61 -13.57
CA GLY A 107 17.13 14.17 -13.42
C GLY A 107 15.83 13.55 -13.90
N THR A 108 15.48 12.40 -13.36
CA THR A 108 14.24 11.69 -13.66
C THR A 108 13.51 11.37 -12.38
N VAL A 109 12.23 11.72 -12.30
CA VAL A 109 11.36 11.32 -11.18
C VAL A 109 10.37 10.27 -11.67
N VAL A 110 10.25 9.20 -10.90
CA VAL A 110 9.33 8.09 -11.16
C VAL A 110 8.40 7.95 -9.97
N PHE A 111 7.13 8.21 -10.18
CA PHE A 111 6.07 8.04 -9.19
C PHE A 111 5.48 6.64 -9.30
N ILE A 112 5.48 5.89 -8.21
CA ILE A 112 4.95 4.52 -8.13
C ILE A 112 3.72 4.51 -7.23
N GLY A 113 2.54 4.26 -7.80
CA GLY A 113 1.36 3.88 -7.03
C GLY A 113 1.32 2.35 -6.90
N GLN A 114 1.66 1.85 -5.71
CA GLN A 114 1.74 0.42 -5.45
C GLN A 114 0.41 -0.12 -4.93
N PRO A 115 -0.20 -1.13 -5.57
CA PRO A 115 -1.40 -1.80 -5.06
C PRO A 115 -1.03 -2.83 -3.97
N ALA A 116 -2.03 -3.36 -3.28
CA ALA A 116 -1.95 -4.56 -2.44
C ALA A 116 -0.76 -4.59 -1.45
N GLU A 117 -0.54 -3.49 -0.76
CA GLU A 117 0.48 -3.36 0.29
C GLU A 117 0.08 -4.19 1.50
N GLU A 118 -1.18 -4.08 1.95
CA GLU A 118 -1.75 -4.71 3.14
C GLU A 118 -1.69 -6.26 3.16
N VAL A 119 -1.42 -6.85 2.01
CA VAL A 119 -1.24 -8.30 1.86
C VAL A 119 0.16 -8.67 1.34
N GLY A 120 1.09 -7.72 1.29
CA GLY A 120 2.47 -7.93 0.88
C GLY A 120 2.66 -8.39 -0.58
N ALA A 121 1.66 -8.19 -1.44
CA ALA A 121 1.65 -8.77 -2.78
C ALA A 121 2.05 -7.79 -3.89
N GLY A 122 1.68 -6.51 -3.76
CA GLY A 122 1.74 -5.54 -4.85
C GLY A 122 3.14 -5.21 -5.33
N ALA A 123 4.09 -4.96 -4.44
CA ALA A 123 5.47 -4.68 -4.82
C ALA A 123 6.08 -5.85 -5.61
N ARG A 124 5.85 -7.08 -5.14
CA ARG A 124 6.31 -8.30 -5.84
C ARG A 124 5.67 -8.43 -7.23
N ALA A 125 4.38 -8.14 -7.35
CA ALA A 125 3.67 -8.17 -8.62
C ALA A 125 4.26 -7.14 -9.62
N MET A 126 4.51 -5.90 -9.18
CA MET A 126 5.13 -4.87 -10.01
C MET A 126 6.55 -5.26 -10.45
N LEU A 127 7.36 -5.83 -9.55
CA LEU A 127 8.70 -6.30 -9.88
C LEU A 127 8.66 -7.45 -10.90
N THR A 128 7.75 -8.40 -10.72
CA THR A 128 7.56 -9.54 -11.63
C THR A 128 7.09 -9.08 -13.01
N ASP A 129 6.25 -8.02 -13.08
CA ASP A 129 5.83 -7.38 -14.33
C ASP A 129 6.94 -6.54 -14.98
N GLY A 130 8.13 -6.55 -14.44
CA GLY A 130 9.31 -5.93 -15.03
C GLY A 130 9.48 -4.46 -14.69
N LEU A 131 9.10 -4.00 -13.51
CA LEU A 131 9.27 -2.60 -13.08
C LEU A 131 10.68 -2.06 -13.43
N TYR A 132 11.74 -2.79 -13.07
CA TYR A 132 13.11 -2.37 -13.34
C TYR A 132 13.63 -2.74 -14.73
N ALA A 133 12.87 -3.45 -15.53
CA ALA A 133 13.18 -3.73 -16.92
C ALA A 133 12.55 -2.72 -17.89
N ARG A 134 11.38 -2.20 -17.51
CA ARG A 134 10.57 -1.26 -18.32
C ARG A 134 10.85 0.20 -17.99
N PHE A 135 11.30 0.49 -16.77
CA PHE A 135 11.53 1.85 -16.26
C PHE A 135 12.97 2.00 -15.77
N PRO A 136 13.52 3.24 -15.73
CA PRO A 136 14.86 3.48 -15.22
C PRO A 136 15.01 2.96 -13.79
N LYS A 137 16.13 2.30 -13.49
CA LYS A 137 16.43 1.87 -12.11
C LYS A 137 16.68 3.09 -11.24
N PRO A 138 16.16 3.11 -9.99
CA PRO A 138 16.35 4.25 -9.09
C PRO A 138 17.77 4.31 -8.53
N ASP A 139 18.29 5.53 -8.39
CA ASP A 139 19.43 5.84 -7.52
C ASP A 139 18.95 6.03 -6.07
N PHE A 140 17.75 6.59 -5.92
CA PHE A 140 17.10 6.82 -4.62
C PHE A 140 15.63 6.45 -4.66
N VAL A 141 15.11 5.96 -3.52
CA VAL A 141 13.69 5.66 -3.33
C VAL A 141 13.20 6.36 -2.07
N ILE A 142 12.12 7.09 -2.18
CA ILE A 142 11.42 7.72 -1.05
C ILE A 142 10.03 7.09 -0.93
N GLY A 143 9.75 6.56 0.26
CA GLY A 143 8.42 6.20 0.72
C GLY A 143 8.14 6.94 2.02
N VAL A 144 6.92 7.39 2.20
CA VAL A 144 6.48 8.05 3.43
C VAL A 144 5.33 7.26 4.03
N HIS A 145 5.21 7.29 5.35
CA HIS A 145 4.05 6.79 6.07
C HIS A 145 3.62 7.84 7.10
N ASP A 146 2.32 8.03 7.26
CA ASP A 146 1.81 8.82 8.37
C ASP A 146 2.13 8.14 9.71
N SER A 147 2.19 8.91 10.76
CA SER A 147 2.53 8.40 12.09
C SER A 147 1.65 9.04 13.16
N ALA A 148 0.94 8.21 13.92
CA ALA A 148 0.15 8.65 15.06
C ALA A 148 1.00 9.10 16.27
N THR A 149 2.31 8.82 16.26
CA THR A 149 3.22 9.12 17.37
C THR A 149 4.03 10.39 17.20
N LEU A 150 4.10 10.92 15.98
CA LEU A 150 4.77 12.18 15.69
C LEU A 150 3.80 13.37 15.80
N PRO A 151 4.25 14.51 16.35
CA PRO A 151 3.45 15.73 16.33
C PRO A 151 3.10 16.15 14.90
N ALA A 152 1.89 16.65 14.68
CA ALA A 152 1.45 17.16 13.38
C ALA A 152 2.43 18.25 12.86
N GLY A 153 2.74 18.21 11.57
CA GLY A 153 3.68 19.12 10.93
C GLY A 153 5.16 18.74 11.09
N THR A 154 5.46 17.57 11.69
CA THR A 154 6.83 17.06 11.79
C THR A 154 7.07 15.91 10.83
N VAL A 155 8.33 15.72 10.44
CA VAL A 155 8.80 14.58 9.63
C VAL A 155 9.90 13.88 10.42
N GLY A 156 9.77 12.55 10.56
CA GLY A 156 10.80 11.71 11.18
C GLY A 156 11.54 10.89 10.13
N THR A 157 12.83 10.69 10.34
CA THR A 157 13.66 9.76 9.56
C THR A 157 14.46 8.88 10.52
N VAL A 158 14.80 7.68 10.08
CA VAL A 158 15.61 6.72 10.83
C VAL A 158 16.80 6.32 9.99
N GLU A 159 18.00 6.40 10.57
CA GLU A 159 19.20 5.84 9.96
C GLU A 159 19.20 4.33 10.17
N GLY A 160 19.38 3.56 9.07
CA GLY A 160 19.32 2.11 9.09
C GLY A 160 17.90 1.56 8.86
N ALA A 161 17.55 0.45 9.52
CA ALA A 161 16.25 -0.19 9.37
C ALA A 161 15.14 0.59 10.09
N ALA A 162 14.23 1.18 9.33
CA ALA A 162 13.09 1.93 9.87
C ALA A 162 11.92 1.03 10.30
N TRP A 163 11.75 -0.14 9.67
CA TRP A 163 10.62 -1.05 9.87
C TRP A 163 11.10 -2.48 10.10
N ALA A 164 10.33 -3.24 10.88
CA ALA A 164 10.52 -4.67 11.02
C ALA A 164 9.96 -5.43 9.79
N ASN A 165 10.38 -6.68 9.64
CA ASN A 165 9.75 -7.61 8.71
C ASN A 165 8.40 -8.08 9.24
N VAL A 166 7.53 -8.55 8.35
CA VAL A 166 6.23 -9.15 8.67
C VAL A 166 6.19 -10.58 8.13
N ASP A 167 5.86 -11.52 9.01
CA ASP A 167 5.57 -12.89 8.66
C ASP A 167 4.15 -13.24 9.10
N SER A 168 3.34 -13.77 8.19
CA SER A 168 1.99 -14.25 8.47
C SER A 168 1.97 -15.76 8.57
N VAL A 169 1.39 -16.29 9.66
CA VAL A 169 1.29 -17.73 9.90
C VAL A 169 -0.16 -18.10 10.16
N ASP A 170 -0.69 -19.01 9.34
CA ASP A 170 -2.02 -19.59 9.55
C ASP A 170 -1.86 -20.97 10.20
N ILE A 171 -2.44 -21.14 11.41
CA ILE A 171 -2.36 -22.37 12.18
C ILE A 171 -3.75 -23.01 12.29
N THR A 172 -3.90 -24.20 11.73
CA THR A 172 -5.12 -25.00 11.88
C THR A 172 -4.91 -26.08 12.93
N VAL A 173 -5.60 -25.93 14.08
CA VAL A 173 -5.55 -26.92 15.16
C VAL A 173 -6.74 -27.88 15.04
N ARG A 174 -6.46 -29.16 14.88
CA ARG A 174 -7.49 -30.19 14.72
C ARG A 174 -7.64 -30.99 16.02
N GLY A 175 -8.85 -30.98 16.57
CA GLY A 175 -9.21 -31.72 17.76
C GLY A 175 -10.01 -32.98 17.46
N ARG A 176 -10.31 -33.74 18.52
CA ARG A 176 -11.25 -34.87 18.52
C ARG A 176 -12.26 -34.65 19.67
N GLY A 177 -13.52 -34.49 19.33
CA GLY A 177 -14.61 -34.30 20.29
C GLY A 177 -14.88 -35.56 21.12
N GLY A 178 -15.61 -35.37 22.22
CA GLY A 178 -16.08 -36.41 23.10
C GLY A 178 -16.87 -35.87 24.29
N HIS A 179 -17.17 -36.72 25.26
CA HIS A 179 -17.94 -36.30 26.44
C HIS A 179 -17.08 -35.47 27.39
N GLY A 180 -17.59 -34.29 27.84
CA GLY A 180 -16.85 -33.37 28.68
C GLY A 180 -16.34 -33.94 30.01
N ALA A 181 -16.99 -35.00 30.58
CA ALA A 181 -16.53 -35.70 31.78
C ALA A 181 -15.39 -36.69 31.50
N TYR A 182 -15.03 -36.91 30.20
CA TYR A 182 -13.97 -37.86 29.81
C TYR A 182 -12.91 -37.16 28.93
N PRO A 183 -12.27 -36.10 29.42
CA PRO A 183 -11.33 -35.32 28.61
C PRO A 183 -10.13 -36.15 28.11
N HIS A 184 -9.76 -37.20 28.82
CA HIS A 184 -8.68 -38.13 28.45
C HIS A 184 -8.98 -38.95 27.18
N THR A 185 -10.23 -38.98 26.71
CA THR A 185 -10.64 -39.62 25.46
C THR A 185 -10.73 -38.65 24.27
N THR A 186 -10.44 -37.39 24.48
CA THR A 186 -10.56 -36.32 23.50
C THR A 186 -9.20 -35.71 23.12
N ILE A 187 -9.18 -34.92 22.08
CA ILE A 187 -8.09 -33.96 21.77
C ILE A 187 -8.69 -32.58 21.77
N ASP A 188 -8.45 -31.84 22.84
CA ASP A 188 -8.97 -30.51 23.01
C ASP A 188 -8.15 -29.52 22.16
N PRO A 189 -8.75 -28.92 21.09
CA PRO A 189 -8.02 -28.03 20.21
C PRO A 189 -7.69 -26.69 20.88
N VAL A 190 -8.44 -26.28 21.91
CA VAL A 190 -8.17 -25.02 22.64
C VAL A 190 -6.95 -25.17 23.51
N VAL A 191 -6.87 -26.29 24.28
CA VAL A 191 -5.69 -26.61 25.09
C VAL A 191 -4.45 -26.83 24.21
N LEU A 192 -4.62 -27.47 23.05
CA LEU A 192 -3.52 -27.69 22.11
C LEU A 192 -3.03 -26.36 21.50
N ALA A 193 -3.94 -25.51 21.08
CA ALA A 193 -3.59 -24.18 20.54
C ALA A 193 -2.86 -23.31 21.58
N ALA A 194 -3.23 -23.40 22.84
CA ALA A 194 -2.56 -22.65 23.91
C ALA A 194 -1.12 -23.14 24.22
N LYS A 195 -0.68 -24.24 23.64
CA LYS A 195 0.67 -24.81 23.81
C LYS A 195 1.59 -24.55 22.60
N ILE A 196 1.04 -24.00 21.52
CA ILE A 196 1.77 -23.59 20.33
C ILE A 196 2.31 -22.18 20.51
#